data_42602ff09e0d08a04edfd92e0fb4ffdf
#
_entry.id   42602ff09e0d08a04edfd92e0fb4ffdf
#
_cell.length_a   1.000
_cell.length_b   1.000
_cell.length_c   1.000
_cell.angle_alpha   90.00
_cell.angle_beta   90.00
_cell.angle_gamma   90.00
#
_symmetry.space_group_name_H-M   'P 1'
#
loop_
_entity.id
_entity.type
_entity.pdbx_description
1 polymer ?
#
loop_
_entity_poly.entity_id
_entity_poly.type
_entity_poly.pdbx_seq_one_letter_code
_entity_poly.pdbx_strand_id
1 'polypeptide(L)'
;MKLCVIAGARSAFLTKSLVKSTRDIRVDHIVLLDNDQQKLKTYGEISRELSRRLDPDLTFEVTSDARAALTGVDYIITTIRAGGDAGRLFDEQTCLAHGVLGQETTGAGGFAMAIRSVPTLVYYCTLAREVANPGHLIFNFTNPSGIITQALRSKGFDNVYG
;
A
#
# COMPACT_ATOMS: atom_id res chain seq x y z
N MET A 1 -10.84 14.25 6.66
CA MET A 1 -10.22 13.71 5.42
C MET A 1 -10.07 12.20 5.53
N LYS A 2 -10.25 11.49 4.43
CA LYS A 2 -10.20 10.03 4.36
C LYS A 2 -8.86 9.54 3.79
N LEU A 3 -8.20 8.61 4.49
CA LEU A 3 -6.96 7.96 4.10
C LEU A 3 -7.22 6.48 3.82
N CYS A 4 -6.80 5.98 2.67
CA CYS A 4 -6.76 4.55 2.39
C CYS A 4 -5.32 4.03 2.47
N VAL A 5 -5.11 2.96 3.22
CA VAL A 5 -3.84 2.22 3.25
C VAL A 5 -4.03 0.91 2.52
N ILE A 6 -3.35 0.77 1.38
CA ILE A 6 -3.27 -0.49 0.63
C ILE A 6 -2.06 -1.24 1.17
N ALA A 7 -2.27 -2.15 2.12
CA ALA A 7 -1.21 -2.69 2.94
C ALA A 7 -1.24 -4.21 3.06
N GLY A 8 -0.05 -4.79 3.10
CA GLY A 8 0.17 -6.15 3.58
C GLY A 8 0.41 -6.21 5.10
N ALA A 9 1.05 -7.30 5.55
CA ALA A 9 1.19 -7.77 6.93
C ALA A 9 1.83 -6.83 7.99
N ARG A 10 2.21 -5.59 7.67
CA ARG A 10 2.80 -4.62 8.62
C ARG A 10 1.84 -3.50 9.03
N SER A 11 0.58 -3.62 8.68
CA SER A 11 -0.43 -2.59 8.88
C SER A 11 -0.60 -2.12 10.33
N ALA A 12 -0.42 -2.99 11.32
CA ALA A 12 -0.58 -2.61 12.74
C ALA A 12 0.44 -1.55 13.20
N PHE A 13 1.71 -1.64 12.78
CA PHE A 13 2.71 -0.61 13.11
C PHE A 13 2.41 0.70 12.39
N LEU A 14 2.05 0.63 11.12
CA LEU A 14 1.67 1.80 10.33
C LEU A 14 0.42 2.45 10.94
N THR A 15 -0.59 1.66 11.31
CA THR A 15 -1.80 2.14 11.99
C THR A 15 -1.47 2.95 13.24
N LYS A 16 -0.60 2.42 14.13
CA LYS A 16 -0.20 3.15 15.35
C LYS A 16 0.41 4.52 15.03
N SER A 17 1.28 4.59 14.04
CA SER A 17 1.94 5.85 13.64
C SER A 17 0.93 6.80 12.99
N LEU A 18 0.09 6.31 12.10
CA LEU A 18 -0.95 7.10 11.44
C LEU A 18 -1.95 7.67 12.45
N VAL A 19 -2.49 6.83 13.32
CA VAL A 19 -3.48 7.28 14.35
C VAL A 19 -2.89 8.36 15.23
N LYS A 20 -1.62 8.26 15.62
CA LYS A 20 -0.96 9.32 16.41
C LYS A 20 -0.77 10.62 15.64
N SER A 21 -0.70 10.57 14.32
CA SER A 21 -0.48 11.74 13.46
C SER A 21 -1.79 12.33 12.90
N THR A 22 -2.95 11.69 13.10
CA THR A 22 -4.23 12.10 12.51
C THR A 22 -4.62 13.53 12.85
N ARG A 23 -4.33 13.97 14.08
CA ARG A 23 -4.65 15.34 14.54
C ARG A 23 -3.86 16.39 13.78
N ASP A 24 -2.59 16.12 13.48
CA ASP A 24 -1.71 17.04 12.77
C ASP A 24 -2.09 17.15 11.29
N ILE A 25 -2.52 16.05 10.67
CA ILE A 25 -2.87 15.97 9.25
C ILE A 25 -4.39 15.97 9.00
N ARG A 26 -5.20 16.10 10.05
CA ARG A 26 -6.68 16.17 9.99
C ARG A 26 -7.33 14.97 9.28
N VAL A 27 -6.79 13.77 9.45
CA VAL A 27 -7.42 12.52 9.00
C VAL A 27 -8.37 12.05 10.11
N ASP A 28 -9.63 11.86 9.76
CA ASP A 28 -10.71 11.42 10.65
C ASP A 28 -11.27 10.05 10.24
N HIS A 29 -10.84 9.53 9.10
CA HIS A 29 -11.27 8.24 8.59
C HIS A 29 -10.08 7.51 7.94
N ILE A 30 -9.76 6.32 8.43
CA ILE A 30 -8.74 5.43 7.85
C ILE A 30 -9.41 4.16 7.35
N VAL A 31 -9.08 3.77 6.12
CA VAL A 31 -9.49 2.48 5.53
C VAL A 31 -8.27 1.63 5.27
N LEU A 32 -8.24 0.43 5.83
CA LEU A 32 -7.24 -0.58 5.54
C LEU A 32 -7.77 -1.53 4.47
N LEU A 33 -7.13 -1.54 3.30
CA LEU A 33 -7.45 -2.39 2.18
C LEU A 33 -6.40 -3.49 2.02
N ASP A 34 -6.82 -4.74 1.97
CA ASP A 34 -5.96 -5.87 1.56
C ASP A 34 -6.81 -6.92 0.84
N ASN A 35 -6.25 -7.68 -0.09
CA ASN A 35 -6.94 -8.75 -0.79
C ASN A 35 -6.81 -10.11 -0.07
N ASP A 36 -5.98 -10.23 0.96
CA ASP A 36 -5.79 -11.43 1.77
C ASP A 36 -6.75 -11.43 2.97
N GLN A 37 -7.83 -12.20 2.86
CA GLN A 37 -8.87 -12.30 3.88
C GLN A 37 -8.33 -12.77 5.25
N GLN A 38 -7.34 -13.65 5.27
CA GLN A 38 -6.77 -14.15 6.52
C GLN A 38 -5.93 -13.06 7.20
N LYS A 39 -5.17 -12.30 6.43
CA LYS A 39 -4.44 -11.14 6.95
C LYS A 39 -5.38 -10.05 7.45
N LEU A 40 -6.45 -9.76 6.70
CA LEU A 40 -7.47 -8.81 7.14
C LEU A 40 -8.10 -9.24 8.46
N LYS A 41 -8.45 -10.51 8.61
CA LYS A 41 -9.02 -11.03 9.85
C LYS A 41 -8.08 -10.89 11.04
N THR A 42 -6.79 -11.16 10.86
CA THR A 42 -5.82 -11.12 11.96
C THR A 42 -5.31 -9.71 12.22
N TYR A 43 -4.67 -9.11 11.23
CA TYR A 43 -4.03 -7.79 11.39
C TYR A 43 -5.00 -6.62 11.32
N GLY A 44 -6.09 -6.77 10.56
CA GLY A 44 -7.15 -5.79 10.49
C GLY A 44 -7.86 -5.62 11.83
N GLU A 45 -8.20 -6.72 12.52
CA GLU A 45 -8.82 -6.66 13.84
C GLU A 45 -7.86 -6.06 14.90
N ILE A 46 -6.58 -6.44 14.87
CA ILE A 46 -5.57 -5.83 15.75
C ILE A 46 -5.48 -4.32 15.48
N SER A 47 -5.46 -3.91 14.22
CA SER A 47 -5.38 -2.51 13.83
C SER A 47 -6.62 -1.73 14.25
N ARG A 48 -7.81 -2.31 14.11
CA ARG A 48 -9.08 -1.72 14.55
C ARG A 48 -9.11 -1.50 16.07
N GLU A 49 -8.75 -2.51 16.83
CA GLU A 49 -8.72 -2.40 18.29
C GLU A 49 -7.65 -1.41 18.76
N LEU A 50 -6.49 -1.37 18.09
CA LEU A 50 -5.45 -0.40 18.39
C LEU A 50 -5.91 1.03 18.09
N SER A 51 -6.57 1.26 16.97
CA SER A 51 -7.13 2.55 16.60
C SER A 51 -8.14 3.03 17.65
N ARG A 52 -9.10 2.18 18.00
CA ARG A 52 -10.13 2.47 19.01
C ARG A 52 -9.54 2.87 20.39
N ARG A 53 -8.41 2.27 20.78
CA ARG A 53 -7.74 2.60 22.05
C ARG A 53 -6.94 3.89 21.98
N LEU A 54 -6.38 4.21 20.83
CA LEU A 54 -5.52 5.39 20.65
C LEU A 54 -6.32 6.66 20.35
N ASP A 55 -7.37 6.52 19.54
CA ASP A 55 -8.25 7.61 19.16
C ASP A 55 -9.67 7.07 18.93
N PRO A 56 -10.56 7.13 19.93
CA PRO A 56 -11.92 6.62 19.84
C PRO A 56 -12.80 7.36 18.82
N ASP A 57 -12.45 8.59 18.47
CA ASP A 57 -13.21 9.42 17.54
C ASP A 57 -12.83 9.17 16.09
N LEU A 58 -11.72 8.44 15.85
CA LEU A 58 -11.27 8.08 14.51
C LEU A 58 -12.09 6.92 13.94
N THR A 59 -12.70 7.12 12.77
CA THR A 59 -13.32 6.03 12.00
C THR A 59 -12.25 5.13 11.40
N PHE A 60 -12.27 3.83 11.72
CA PHE A 60 -11.32 2.86 11.21
C PHE A 60 -12.03 1.66 10.58
N GLU A 61 -11.85 1.48 9.27
CA GLU A 61 -12.46 0.42 8.48
C GLU A 61 -11.41 -0.56 7.95
N VAL A 62 -11.84 -1.81 7.76
CA VAL A 62 -11.02 -2.89 7.17
C VAL A 62 -11.86 -3.56 6.09
N THR A 63 -11.35 -3.63 4.87
CA THR A 63 -12.10 -4.21 3.74
C THR A 63 -11.19 -4.84 2.69
N SER A 64 -11.75 -5.77 1.91
CA SER A 64 -11.14 -6.30 0.69
C SER A 64 -11.76 -5.73 -0.60
N ASP A 65 -12.80 -4.91 -0.48
CA ASP A 65 -13.41 -4.23 -1.61
C ASP A 65 -12.62 -2.96 -1.97
N ALA A 66 -11.85 -3.03 -3.04
CA ALA A 66 -11.01 -1.94 -3.49
C ALA A 66 -11.82 -0.69 -3.89
N ARG A 67 -12.98 -0.86 -4.51
CA ARG A 67 -13.82 0.27 -4.93
C ARG A 67 -14.41 0.98 -3.72
N ALA A 68 -14.95 0.25 -2.77
CA ALA A 68 -15.48 0.82 -1.54
C ALA A 68 -14.38 1.53 -0.74
N ALA A 69 -13.20 0.91 -0.62
CA ALA A 69 -12.06 1.47 0.09
C ALA A 69 -11.59 2.81 -0.49
N LEU A 70 -11.51 2.90 -1.82
CA LEU A 70 -10.97 4.07 -2.53
C LEU A 70 -12.02 5.17 -2.80
N THR A 71 -13.31 4.88 -2.60
CA THR A 71 -14.35 5.89 -2.82
C THR A 71 -14.20 7.05 -1.84
N GLY A 72 -14.07 8.27 -2.39
CA GLY A 72 -14.00 9.51 -1.64
C GLY A 72 -12.74 9.68 -0.76
N VAL A 73 -11.64 9.01 -1.09
CA VAL A 73 -10.38 9.20 -0.35
C VAL A 73 -9.64 10.45 -0.81
N ASP A 74 -8.94 11.08 0.14
CA ASP A 74 -8.06 12.22 -0.10
C ASP A 74 -6.61 11.78 -0.23
N TYR A 75 -6.23 10.74 0.52
CA TYR A 75 -4.87 10.20 0.55
C TYR A 75 -4.85 8.69 0.41
N ILE A 76 -3.87 8.18 -0.34
CA ILE A 76 -3.63 6.76 -0.52
C ILE A 76 -2.18 6.46 -0.18
N ILE A 77 -1.94 5.48 0.67
CA ILE A 77 -0.61 4.92 0.95
C ILE A 77 -0.55 3.50 0.39
N THR A 78 0.47 3.20 -0.41
CA THR A 78 0.69 1.83 -0.92
C THR A 78 1.91 1.20 -0.28
N THR A 79 1.73 0.00 0.30
CA THR A 79 2.80 -0.78 0.94
C THR A 79 2.71 -2.26 0.57
N ILE A 80 2.26 -2.55 -0.66
CA ILE A 80 2.00 -3.91 -1.11
C ILE A 80 3.30 -4.69 -1.38
N ARG A 81 3.18 -6.01 -1.31
CA ARG A 81 4.19 -6.94 -1.81
C ARG A 81 3.53 -7.89 -2.81
N ALA A 82 3.58 -7.53 -4.10
CA ALA A 82 3.04 -8.38 -5.16
C ALA A 82 3.81 -9.71 -5.23
N GLY A 83 3.07 -10.83 -5.17
CA GLY A 83 3.64 -12.17 -5.09
C GLY A 83 3.99 -12.64 -3.66
N GLY A 84 3.83 -11.77 -2.65
CA GLY A 84 4.09 -12.13 -1.26
C GLY A 84 5.57 -12.50 -0.99
N ASP A 85 5.80 -13.19 0.12
CA ASP A 85 7.15 -13.63 0.51
C ASP A 85 7.67 -14.76 -0.40
N ALA A 86 6.78 -15.57 -0.96
CA ALA A 86 7.17 -16.62 -1.92
C ALA A 86 7.75 -16.03 -3.21
N GLY A 87 7.14 -14.96 -3.74
CA GLY A 87 7.68 -14.25 -4.91
C GLY A 87 9.05 -13.63 -4.63
N ARG A 88 9.21 -13.01 -3.46
CA ARG A 88 10.49 -12.47 -3.04
C ARG A 88 11.57 -13.56 -2.95
N LEU A 89 11.28 -14.67 -2.28
CA LEU A 89 12.22 -15.79 -2.14
C LEU A 89 12.63 -16.34 -3.51
N PHE A 90 11.68 -16.50 -4.43
CA PHE A 90 11.95 -16.94 -5.79
C PHE A 90 12.92 -15.99 -6.52
N ASP A 91 12.71 -14.68 -6.44
CA ASP A 91 13.58 -13.69 -7.08
C ASP A 91 15.00 -13.72 -6.51
N GLU A 92 15.12 -13.76 -5.18
CA GLU A 92 16.42 -13.79 -4.50
C GLU A 92 17.20 -15.07 -4.83
N GLN A 93 16.53 -16.24 -4.80
CA GLN A 93 17.15 -17.51 -5.17
C GLN A 93 17.57 -17.57 -6.63
N THR A 94 16.74 -17.04 -7.53
CA THR A 94 17.07 -16.98 -8.96
C THR A 94 18.31 -16.13 -9.19
N CYS A 95 18.40 -14.96 -8.58
CA CYS A 95 19.57 -14.10 -8.67
C CYS A 95 20.84 -14.82 -8.19
N LEU A 96 20.77 -15.46 -7.01
CA LEU A 96 21.91 -16.18 -6.42
C LEU A 96 22.35 -17.36 -7.29
N ALA A 97 21.41 -18.11 -7.92
CA ALA A 97 21.72 -19.20 -8.82
C ALA A 97 22.51 -18.74 -10.07
N HIS A 98 22.40 -17.48 -10.43
CA HIS A 98 23.15 -16.86 -11.55
C HIS A 98 24.36 -16.02 -11.09
N GLY A 99 24.79 -16.16 -9.85
CA GLY A 99 25.93 -15.42 -9.30
C GLY A 99 25.69 -13.91 -9.13
N VAL A 100 24.43 -13.50 -9.09
CA VAL A 100 24.02 -12.10 -8.89
C VAL A 100 23.47 -11.92 -7.49
N LEU A 101 23.69 -10.76 -6.89
CA LEU A 101 23.16 -10.44 -5.58
C LEU A 101 21.62 -10.48 -5.60
N GLY A 102 21.02 -11.34 -4.77
CA GLY A 102 19.58 -11.43 -4.55
C GLY A 102 19.10 -10.34 -3.57
N GLN A 103 18.56 -9.26 -4.11
CA GLN A 103 18.11 -8.14 -3.30
C GLN A 103 16.78 -7.58 -3.84
N GLU A 104 15.83 -7.33 -2.93
CA GLU A 104 14.46 -6.94 -3.26
C GLU A 104 14.34 -5.59 -3.96
N THR A 105 15.23 -4.64 -3.68
CA THR A 105 15.02 -3.23 -4.05
C THR A 105 15.81 -2.81 -5.27
N THR A 106 16.98 -3.40 -5.50
CA THR A 106 17.91 -3.03 -6.58
C THR A 106 18.31 -4.24 -7.42
N GLY A 107 18.93 -4.00 -8.59
CA GLY A 107 19.41 -5.05 -9.48
C GLY A 107 18.30 -5.92 -10.07
N ALA A 108 18.64 -7.16 -10.41
CA ALA A 108 17.73 -8.09 -11.07
C ALA A 108 16.52 -8.47 -10.18
N GLY A 109 16.73 -8.66 -8.89
CA GLY A 109 15.64 -8.93 -7.93
C GLY A 109 14.66 -7.77 -7.81
N GLY A 110 15.17 -6.53 -7.73
CA GLY A 110 14.32 -5.33 -7.73
C GLY A 110 13.53 -5.17 -9.05
N PHE A 111 14.14 -5.49 -10.18
CA PHE A 111 13.43 -5.48 -11.46
C PHE A 111 12.30 -6.52 -11.51
N ALA A 112 12.55 -7.75 -11.05
CA ALA A 112 11.53 -8.80 -10.97
C ALA A 112 10.35 -8.40 -10.08
N MET A 113 10.63 -7.80 -8.92
CA MET A 113 9.59 -7.26 -8.03
C MET A 113 8.79 -6.14 -8.68
N ALA A 114 9.45 -5.23 -9.41
CA ALA A 114 8.80 -4.13 -10.12
C ALA A 114 7.83 -4.63 -11.20
N ILE A 115 8.23 -5.64 -11.99
CA ILE A 115 7.36 -6.25 -13.03
C ILE A 115 6.04 -6.75 -12.44
N ARG A 116 6.06 -7.32 -11.24
CA ARG A 116 4.84 -7.78 -10.55
C ARG A 116 4.05 -6.64 -9.92
N SER A 117 4.74 -5.66 -9.35
CA SER A 117 4.11 -4.60 -8.57
C SER A 117 3.46 -3.53 -9.43
N VAL A 118 4.10 -3.13 -10.55
CA VAL A 118 3.60 -2.07 -11.43
C VAL A 118 2.18 -2.34 -11.94
N PRO A 119 1.84 -3.52 -12.50
CA PRO A 119 0.47 -3.77 -12.96
C PRO A 119 -0.58 -3.65 -11.85
N THR A 120 -0.25 -4.15 -10.65
CA THR A 120 -1.15 -4.07 -9.48
C THR A 120 -1.39 -2.62 -9.08
N LEU A 121 -0.35 -1.80 -9.04
CA LEU A 121 -0.49 -0.39 -8.67
C LEU A 121 -1.15 0.45 -9.76
N VAL A 122 -0.94 0.12 -11.04
CA VAL A 122 -1.69 0.73 -12.15
C VAL A 122 -3.19 0.48 -11.98
N TYR A 123 -3.59 -0.74 -11.60
CA TYR A 123 -4.99 -1.05 -11.30
C TYR A 123 -5.54 -0.15 -10.19
N TYR A 124 -4.85 -0.05 -9.04
CA TYR A 124 -5.33 0.80 -7.93
C TYR A 124 -5.33 2.30 -8.28
N CYS A 125 -4.32 2.79 -8.98
CA CYS A 125 -4.28 4.18 -9.43
C CYS A 125 -5.40 4.51 -10.44
N THR A 126 -5.71 3.57 -11.35
CA THR A 126 -6.82 3.73 -12.29
C THR A 126 -8.14 3.77 -11.55
N LEU A 127 -8.37 2.85 -10.62
CA LEU A 127 -9.58 2.82 -9.82
C LEU A 127 -9.71 4.09 -8.95
N ALA A 128 -8.62 4.54 -8.33
CA ALA A 128 -8.62 5.78 -7.55
C ALA A 128 -9.00 7.00 -8.40
N ARG A 129 -8.51 7.07 -9.64
CA ARG A 129 -8.89 8.15 -10.59
C ARG A 129 -10.39 8.20 -10.85
N GLU A 130 -11.09 7.06 -10.78
CA GLU A 130 -12.53 6.99 -10.98
C GLU A 130 -13.36 7.38 -9.75
N VAL A 131 -12.89 7.02 -8.54
CA VAL A 131 -13.74 7.03 -7.34
C VAL A 131 -13.21 7.86 -6.17
N ALA A 132 -11.94 8.26 -6.18
CA ALA A 132 -11.36 9.09 -5.13
C ALA A 132 -11.75 10.57 -5.31
N ASN A 133 -11.54 11.36 -4.27
CA ASN A 133 -11.79 12.79 -4.33
C ASN A 133 -10.90 13.47 -5.39
N PRO A 134 -11.38 14.49 -6.08
CA PRO A 134 -10.54 15.32 -6.96
C PRO A 134 -9.33 15.87 -6.19
N GLY A 135 -8.14 15.73 -6.77
CA GLY A 135 -6.91 16.19 -6.12
C GLY A 135 -6.33 15.24 -5.08
N HIS A 136 -6.84 14.01 -4.95
CA HIS A 136 -6.24 13.00 -4.07
C HIS A 136 -4.76 12.78 -4.36
N LEU A 137 -3.99 12.41 -3.34
CA LEU A 137 -2.57 12.12 -3.45
C LEU A 137 -2.28 10.66 -3.14
N ILE A 138 -1.29 10.10 -3.84
CA ILE A 138 -0.86 8.70 -3.67
C ILE A 138 0.61 8.70 -3.24
N PHE A 139 0.87 8.15 -2.06
CA PHE A 139 2.22 7.97 -1.52
C PHE A 139 2.64 6.51 -1.66
N ASN A 140 3.60 6.29 -2.54
CA ASN A 140 4.09 4.96 -2.86
C ASN A 140 5.27 4.55 -1.97
N PHE A 141 5.04 3.64 -1.04
CA PHE A 141 6.06 2.95 -0.24
C PHE A 141 6.31 1.52 -0.71
N THR A 142 5.67 1.10 -1.79
CA THR A 142 5.90 -0.22 -2.39
C THR A 142 7.28 -0.25 -3.05
N ASN A 143 8.11 -1.20 -2.68
CA ASN A 143 9.43 -1.41 -3.28
C ASN A 143 9.33 -2.12 -4.65
N PRO A 144 10.27 -1.83 -5.55
CA PRO A 144 11.27 -0.75 -5.52
C PRO A 144 10.63 0.61 -5.83
N SER A 145 10.58 1.50 -4.84
CA SER A 145 9.78 2.73 -4.88
C SER A 145 10.11 3.62 -6.09
N GLY A 146 11.39 3.84 -6.38
CA GLY A 146 11.81 4.68 -7.50
C GLY A 146 11.32 4.16 -8.86
N ILE A 147 11.49 2.86 -9.14
CA ILE A 147 11.05 2.25 -10.41
C ILE A 147 9.53 2.33 -10.54
N ILE A 148 8.82 1.98 -9.48
CA ILE A 148 7.35 1.94 -9.47
C ILE A 148 6.78 3.35 -9.65
N THR A 149 7.26 4.33 -8.88
CA THR A 149 6.81 5.72 -8.99
C THR A 149 7.07 6.27 -10.39
N GLN A 150 8.26 6.03 -10.95
CA GLN A 150 8.58 6.44 -12.31
C GLN A 150 7.63 5.78 -13.34
N ALA A 151 7.37 4.48 -13.21
CA ALA A 151 6.47 3.76 -14.12
C ALA A 151 5.03 4.30 -14.04
N LEU A 152 4.52 4.61 -12.85
CA LEU A 152 3.19 5.19 -12.67
C LEU A 152 3.11 6.60 -13.28
N ARG A 153 4.10 7.44 -13.01
CA ARG A 153 4.15 8.80 -13.60
C ARG A 153 4.24 8.77 -15.11
N SER A 154 5.01 7.84 -15.69
CA SER A 154 5.09 7.63 -17.15
C SER A 154 3.77 7.19 -17.77
N LYS A 155 2.83 6.69 -16.98
CA LYS A 155 1.45 6.36 -17.39
C LYS A 155 0.45 7.48 -17.11
N GLY A 156 0.91 8.67 -16.75
CA GLY A 156 0.09 9.84 -16.51
C GLY A 156 -0.60 9.89 -15.14
N PHE A 157 -0.02 9.23 -14.12
CA PHE A 157 -0.45 9.38 -12.73
C PHE A 157 0.45 10.43 -12.02
N ASP A 158 0.20 11.71 -12.30
CA ASP A 158 1.05 12.81 -11.83
C ASP A 158 0.93 13.08 -10.33
N ASN A 159 -0.11 12.56 -9.70
CA ASN A 159 -0.39 12.65 -8.27
C ASN A 159 0.26 11.54 -7.42
N VAL A 160 1.21 10.77 -7.97
CA VAL A 160 1.96 9.73 -7.28
C VAL A 160 3.33 10.24 -6.85
N TYR A 161 3.66 10.00 -5.58
CA TYR A 161 4.92 10.37 -4.92
C TYR A 161 5.52 9.15 -4.22
N GLY A 162 6.86 9.00 -4.25
CA GLY A 162 7.59 7.90 -3.60
C GLY A 162 9.09 8.13 -3.55
#